data_d37ce32f8348eb27717abb6a11cd99b8
#
_entry.id   d37ce32f8348eb27717abb6a11cd99b8
#
_cell.length_a   1.000
_cell.length_b   1.000
_cell.length_c   1.000
_cell.angle_alpha   90.00
_cell.angle_beta   90.00
_cell.angle_gamma   90.00
#
_symmetry.space_group_name_H-M   'P 1'
#
loop_
_entity.id
_entity.type
_entity.pdbx_description
1 polymer ?
#
loop_
_entity_poly.entity_id
_entity_poly.type
_entity_poly.pdbx_seq_one_letter_code
_entity_poly.pdbx_strand_id
1 'polypeptide(L)'
;GWNVGELFNLFFFANGGELFQPGSAEPNVNNEIGVATLNTIASLLEYTHPDHLSHASNETQALWEAGQAALGIMWGSRGGAVLDDEGSTEEVTGNTVLSAAPTVGGGSVPAATLWWDGVTIAKNVPDADAEASFAALVSGLTSDLMAEHNDKAIWLIDGFEPGPAAAGVAATAAGGAKPYPMIPYINLMHNALGAELVDFYKGSESAEDALADVEAAYRTAAKEAGFLQ
;
A
#
# COMPACT_ATOMS: atom_id res chain seq x y z
N GLY A 1 10.42 8.07 2.13
CA GLY A 1 9.14 8.53 1.59
C GLY A 1 8.00 7.57 1.88
N TRP A 2 6.78 7.90 1.46
CA TRP A 2 5.57 7.16 1.82
C TRP A 2 5.64 5.66 1.44
N ASN A 3 6.08 5.34 0.23
CA ASN A 3 6.21 3.94 -0.23
C ASN A 3 7.25 3.12 0.58
N VAL A 4 8.24 3.76 1.19
CA VAL A 4 9.21 3.11 2.08
C VAL A 4 8.51 2.57 3.33
N GLY A 5 7.66 3.40 3.95
CA GLY A 5 6.85 2.99 5.10
C GLY A 5 5.85 1.90 4.74
N GLU A 6 5.20 2.01 3.56
CA GLU A 6 4.26 0.99 3.12
C GLU A 6 4.94 -0.35 2.86
N LEU A 7 6.10 -0.37 2.23
CA LEU A 7 6.86 -1.61 2.02
C LEU A 7 7.14 -2.34 3.35
N PHE A 8 7.53 -1.60 4.39
CA PHE A 8 7.68 -2.18 5.73
C PHE A 8 6.35 -2.78 6.23
N ASN A 9 5.25 -2.03 6.12
CA ASN A 9 3.93 -2.48 6.59
C ASN A 9 3.50 -3.80 5.93
N LEU A 10 3.68 -3.93 4.60
CA LEU A 10 3.31 -5.14 3.86
C LEU A 10 3.98 -6.39 4.48
N PHE A 11 5.29 -6.33 4.65
CA PHE A 11 6.07 -7.45 5.17
C PHE A 11 5.89 -7.64 6.68
N PHE A 12 5.75 -6.56 7.44
CA PHE A 12 5.54 -6.61 8.88
C PHE A 12 4.23 -7.29 9.25
N PHE A 13 3.13 -6.96 8.56
CA PHE A 13 1.85 -7.61 8.77
C PHE A 13 1.85 -9.07 8.31
N ALA A 14 2.54 -9.39 7.21
CA ALA A 14 2.70 -10.77 6.76
C ALA A 14 3.49 -11.64 7.75
N ASN A 15 4.43 -11.03 8.47
CA ASN A 15 5.17 -11.66 9.58
C ASN A 15 4.39 -11.71 10.90
N GLY A 16 3.14 -11.25 10.94
CA GLY A 16 2.31 -11.23 12.15
C GLY A 16 2.56 -10.02 13.06
N GLY A 17 3.26 -8.99 12.57
CA GLY A 17 3.50 -7.76 13.31
C GLY A 17 2.23 -6.93 13.52
N GLU A 18 2.24 -6.14 14.58
CA GLU A 18 1.21 -5.15 14.93
C GLU A 18 1.94 -3.83 15.22
N LEU A 19 1.57 -2.75 14.50
CA LEU A 19 2.28 -1.46 14.60
C LEU A 19 2.21 -0.82 15.98
N PHE A 20 1.19 -1.16 16.73
CA PHE A 20 0.91 -0.58 18.04
C PHE A 20 0.59 -1.65 19.06
N GLN A 21 0.80 -1.35 20.33
CA GLN A 21 0.35 -2.19 21.43
C GLN A 21 -1.19 -2.26 21.43
N PRO A 22 -1.80 -3.40 21.78
CA PRO A 22 -3.25 -3.56 21.74
C PRO A 22 -4.00 -2.48 22.53
N GLY A 23 -4.93 -1.79 21.87
CA GLY A 23 -5.77 -0.76 22.47
C GLY A 23 -5.05 0.53 22.86
N SER A 24 -3.87 0.78 22.32
CA SER A 24 -3.01 1.89 22.69
C SER A 24 -2.39 2.55 21.44
N ALA A 25 -1.95 3.81 21.59
CA ALA A 25 -1.12 4.49 20.59
C ALA A 25 0.39 4.22 20.81
N GLU A 26 0.76 3.38 21.77
CA GLU A 26 2.16 3.01 21.98
C GLU A 26 2.70 2.20 20.79
N PRO A 27 3.85 2.58 20.22
CA PRO A 27 4.42 1.87 19.08
C PRO A 27 4.90 0.47 19.47
N ASN A 28 4.91 -0.43 18.50
CA ASN A 28 5.31 -1.83 18.69
C ASN A 28 6.06 -2.37 17.46
N VAL A 29 6.89 -1.54 16.82
CA VAL A 29 7.65 -1.94 15.63
C VAL A 29 9.07 -2.39 15.95
N ASN A 30 9.68 -1.86 17.02
CA ASN A 30 11.02 -2.20 17.45
C ASN A 30 11.01 -3.50 18.27
N ASN A 31 10.92 -4.62 17.58
CA ASN A 31 10.90 -5.97 18.16
C ASN A 31 11.48 -6.99 17.16
N GLU A 32 11.56 -8.26 17.56
CA GLU A 32 12.13 -9.33 16.73
C GLU A 32 11.43 -9.47 15.37
N ILE A 33 10.10 -9.22 15.29
CA ILE A 33 9.34 -9.27 14.03
C ILE A 33 9.75 -8.11 13.13
N GLY A 34 9.93 -6.90 13.71
CA GLY A 34 10.39 -5.72 12.96
C GLY A 34 11.77 -5.94 12.36
N VAL A 35 12.72 -6.43 13.16
CA VAL A 35 14.08 -6.75 12.72
C VAL A 35 14.06 -7.82 11.62
N ALA A 36 13.31 -8.92 11.81
CA ALA A 36 13.16 -9.95 10.80
C ALA A 36 12.54 -9.42 9.50
N THR A 37 11.59 -8.50 9.62
CA THR A 37 10.95 -7.83 8.47
C THR A 37 11.97 -7.01 7.68
N LEU A 38 12.75 -6.15 8.35
CA LEU A 38 13.78 -5.35 7.68
C LEU A 38 14.86 -6.22 7.03
N ASN A 39 15.31 -7.26 7.71
CA ASN A 39 16.28 -8.21 7.14
C ASN A 39 15.73 -8.94 5.90
N THR A 40 14.44 -9.28 5.89
CA THR A 40 13.79 -9.88 4.71
C THR A 40 13.78 -8.87 3.55
N ILE A 41 13.39 -7.64 3.79
CA ILE A 41 13.39 -6.59 2.76
C ILE A 41 14.81 -6.35 2.24
N ALA A 42 15.81 -6.23 3.14
CA ALA A 42 17.20 -6.05 2.75
C ALA A 42 17.70 -7.14 1.81
N SER A 43 17.29 -8.40 2.03
CA SER A 43 17.67 -9.52 1.15
C SER A 43 17.07 -9.41 -0.26
N LEU A 44 16.03 -8.63 -0.45
CA LEU A 44 15.39 -8.39 -1.74
C LEU A 44 15.99 -7.18 -2.48
N LEU A 45 16.63 -6.25 -1.76
CA LEU A 45 17.12 -5.00 -2.35
C LEU A 45 18.20 -5.25 -3.41
N GLU A 46 18.98 -6.33 -3.31
CA GLU A 46 19.99 -6.71 -4.33
C GLU A 46 19.37 -7.03 -5.71
N TYR A 47 18.08 -7.33 -5.76
CA TYR A 47 17.32 -7.64 -6.99
C TYR A 47 16.49 -6.46 -7.49
N THR A 48 16.52 -5.32 -6.78
CA THR A 48 15.74 -4.14 -7.15
C THR A 48 16.52 -3.21 -8.08
N HIS A 49 15.83 -2.28 -8.72
CA HIS A 49 16.47 -1.23 -9.51
C HIS A 49 17.41 -0.39 -8.62
N PRO A 50 18.60 0.02 -9.11
CA PRO A 50 19.54 0.83 -8.29
C PRO A 50 18.93 2.09 -7.70
N ASP A 51 18.02 2.74 -8.43
CA ASP A 51 17.35 3.98 -8.02
C ASP A 51 16.03 3.73 -7.27
N HIS A 52 15.80 2.51 -6.74
CA HIS A 52 14.54 2.12 -6.09
C HIS A 52 14.03 3.10 -5.03
N LEU A 53 14.92 3.76 -4.27
CA LEU A 53 14.54 4.74 -3.25
C LEU A 53 13.93 6.03 -3.83
N SER A 54 14.13 6.31 -5.11
CA SER A 54 13.55 7.46 -5.81
C SER A 54 12.27 7.11 -6.57
N HIS A 55 11.95 5.81 -6.70
CA HIS A 55 10.78 5.36 -7.44
C HIS A 55 9.51 5.45 -6.59
N ALA A 56 8.48 6.03 -7.18
CA ALA A 56 7.11 5.97 -6.70
C ALA A 56 6.29 5.02 -7.60
N SER A 57 4.98 5.01 -7.44
CA SER A 57 4.12 4.08 -8.17
C SER A 57 4.15 4.27 -9.69
N ASN A 58 4.35 5.51 -10.17
CA ASN A 58 4.41 5.78 -11.61
C ASN A 58 5.70 5.24 -12.23
N GLU A 59 6.85 5.44 -11.56
CA GLU A 59 8.14 4.94 -12.02
C GLU A 59 8.16 3.41 -12.00
N THR A 60 7.58 2.78 -10.98
CA THR A 60 7.45 1.32 -10.89
C THR A 60 6.58 0.77 -12.01
N GLN A 61 5.45 1.42 -12.31
CA GLN A 61 4.60 1.04 -13.46
C GLN A 61 5.36 1.18 -14.77
N ALA A 62 6.06 2.29 -15.00
CA ALA A 62 6.83 2.51 -16.21
C ALA A 62 7.93 1.47 -16.42
N LEU A 63 8.61 1.02 -15.35
CA LEU A 63 9.59 -0.08 -15.42
C LEU A 63 8.92 -1.40 -15.84
N TRP A 64 7.72 -1.68 -15.34
CA TRP A 64 6.96 -2.85 -15.74
C TRP A 64 6.56 -2.80 -17.20
N GLU A 65 5.95 -1.72 -17.64
CA GLU A 65 5.51 -1.48 -19.01
C GLU A 65 6.68 -1.55 -20.02
N ALA A 66 7.87 -1.13 -19.59
CA ALA A 66 9.11 -1.27 -20.38
C ALA A 66 9.72 -2.68 -20.37
N GLY A 67 9.11 -3.66 -19.67
CA GLY A 67 9.62 -5.03 -19.54
C GLY A 67 10.92 -5.14 -18.74
N GLN A 68 11.20 -4.18 -17.86
CA GLN A 68 12.42 -4.13 -17.05
C GLN A 68 12.27 -4.77 -15.67
N ALA A 69 11.08 -5.23 -15.32
CA ALA A 69 10.79 -5.91 -14.07
C ALA A 69 10.15 -7.28 -14.35
N ALA A 70 10.67 -8.35 -13.74
CA ALA A 70 10.12 -9.69 -13.85
C ALA A 70 9.13 -10.03 -12.73
N LEU A 71 9.24 -9.38 -11.58
CA LEU A 71 8.35 -9.50 -10.43
C LEU A 71 8.10 -8.11 -9.86
N GLY A 72 6.92 -7.89 -9.32
CA GLY A 72 6.57 -6.61 -8.70
C GLY A 72 5.41 -6.74 -7.72
N ILE A 73 5.40 -5.89 -6.71
CA ILE A 73 4.24 -5.63 -5.85
C ILE A 73 3.78 -4.22 -6.17
N MET A 74 2.55 -4.08 -6.61
CA MET A 74 1.97 -2.80 -7.02
C MET A 74 0.58 -2.62 -6.40
N TRP A 75 0.13 -1.39 -6.41
CA TRP A 75 -1.27 -1.09 -6.09
C TRP A 75 -2.21 -1.79 -7.05
N GLY A 76 -3.25 -2.41 -6.52
CA GLY A 76 -4.25 -3.10 -7.34
C GLY A 76 -4.92 -2.21 -8.39
N SER A 77 -5.02 -0.90 -8.13
CA SER A 77 -5.50 0.10 -9.08
C SER A 77 -4.64 0.24 -10.35
N ARG A 78 -3.41 -0.29 -10.36
CA ARG A 78 -2.53 -0.33 -11.54
C ARG A 78 -2.79 -1.53 -12.46
N GLY A 79 -3.63 -2.49 -12.00
CA GLY A 79 -3.87 -3.73 -12.72
C GLY A 79 -4.39 -3.51 -14.14
N GLY A 80 -5.29 -2.54 -14.35
CA GLY A 80 -5.78 -2.19 -15.69
C GLY A 80 -4.65 -1.67 -16.58
N ALA A 81 -3.87 -0.72 -16.09
CA ALA A 81 -2.82 -0.07 -16.86
C ALA A 81 -1.68 -1.03 -17.27
N VAL A 82 -1.29 -1.97 -16.39
CA VAL A 82 -0.21 -2.92 -16.74
C VAL A 82 -0.67 -4.06 -17.66
N LEU A 83 -1.98 -4.20 -17.88
CA LEU A 83 -2.56 -5.19 -18.78
C LEU A 83 -3.07 -4.58 -20.10
N ASP A 84 -3.10 -3.25 -20.24
CA ASP A 84 -3.46 -2.60 -21.50
C ASP A 84 -2.22 -2.37 -22.38
N ASP A 85 -2.44 -2.02 -23.64
CA ASP A 85 -1.40 -1.79 -24.63
C ASP A 85 -1.05 -0.30 -24.86
N GLU A 86 -1.62 0.60 -24.03
CA GLU A 86 -1.35 2.04 -24.17
C GLU A 86 0.06 2.41 -23.68
N GLY A 87 0.56 1.75 -22.62
CA GLY A 87 1.89 1.99 -22.05
C GLY A 87 2.87 0.83 -22.26
N SER A 88 2.36 -0.36 -22.59
CA SER A 88 3.13 -1.61 -22.66
C SER A 88 3.18 -2.17 -24.09
N THR A 89 4.13 -3.06 -24.35
CA THR A 89 4.14 -3.85 -25.57
C THR A 89 3.23 -5.09 -25.43
N GLU A 90 2.74 -5.62 -26.57
CA GLU A 90 1.97 -6.89 -26.58
C GLU A 90 2.73 -8.05 -25.92
N GLU A 91 4.06 -8.06 -26.00
CA GLU A 91 4.90 -9.05 -25.33
C GLU A 91 4.81 -8.92 -23.81
N VAL A 92 4.84 -7.71 -23.24
CA VAL A 92 4.73 -7.46 -21.81
C VAL A 92 3.33 -7.79 -21.31
N THR A 93 2.29 -7.26 -21.96
CA THR A 93 0.90 -7.50 -21.53
C THR A 93 0.52 -8.98 -21.64
N GLY A 94 0.93 -9.66 -22.72
CA GLY A 94 0.66 -11.07 -22.95
C GLY A 94 1.37 -12.03 -21.96
N ASN A 95 2.44 -11.56 -21.30
CA ASN A 95 3.18 -12.33 -20.29
C ASN A 95 2.98 -11.83 -18.86
N THR A 96 2.18 -10.78 -18.65
CA THR A 96 1.86 -10.27 -17.32
C THR A 96 0.74 -11.09 -16.67
N VAL A 97 0.97 -11.55 -15.45
CA VAL A 97 -0.02 -12.24 -14.62
C VAL A 97 -0.16 -11.52 -13.28
N LEU A 98 -1.38 -11.10 -12.96
CA LEU A 98 -1.72 -10.54 -11.66
C LEU A 98 -2.16 -11.67 -10.72
N SER A 99 -1.41 -11.86 -9.64
CA SER A 99 -1.64 -12.92 -8.66
C SER A 99 -1.78 -12.34 -7.25
N ALA A 100 -2.15 -13.18 -6.28
CA ALA A 100 -2.10 -12.81 -4.88
C ALA A 100 -0.68 -12.34 -4.49
N ALA A 101 -0.62 -11.38 -3.57
CA ALA A 101 0.65 -10.98 -2.97
C ALA A 101 1.35 -12.19 -2.32
N PRO A 102 2.70 -12.24 -2.34
CA PRO A 102 3.44 -13.35 -1.75
C PRO A 102 3.25 -13.41 -0.22
N THR A 103 3.52 -14.57 0.36
CA THR A 103 3.62 -14.71 1.82
C THR A 103 5.09 -14.66 2.24
N VAL A 104 5.36 -14.41 3.51
CA VAL A 104 6.72 -14.29 4.05
C VAL A 104 7.03 -15.49 4.94
N GLY A 105 8.24 -16.05 4.81
CA GLY A 105 8.77 -17.06 5.74
C GLY A 105 7.94 -18.35 5.84
N GLY A 106 7.17 -18.71 4.81
CA GLY A 106 6.26 -19.84 4.85
C GLY A 106 4.95 -19.58 5.61
N GLY A 107 4.67 -18.32 5.96
CA GLY A 107 3.40 -17.87 6.53
C GLY A 107 2.24 -17.98 5.54
N SER A 108 1.03 -17.70 6.00
CA SER A 108 -0.20 -17.77 5.19
C SER A 108 -0.81 -16.40 4.91
N VAL A 109 -0.33 -15.33 5.54
CA VAL A 109 -0.84 -13.96 5.35
C VAL A 109 -0.12 -13.30 4.17
N PRO A 110 -0.84 -12.81 3.16
CA PRO A 110 -0.22 -12.08 2.05
C PRO A 110 0.50 -10.81 2.51
N ALA A 111 1.68 -10.53 1.92
CA ALA A 111 2.41 -9.28 2.13
C ALA A 111 1.72 -8.14 1.36
N ALA A 112 0.62 -7.71 1.89
CA ALA A 112 -0.22 -6.65 1.33
C ALA A 112 -1.04 -5.99 2.43
N THR A 113 -1.47 -4.75 2.16
CA THR A 113 -2.50 -4.05 2.90
C THR A 113 -3.74 -3.85 2.03
N LEU A 114 -4.91 -4.01 2.60
CA LEU A 114 -6.16 -3.72 1.91
C LEU A 114 -6.55 -2.27 2.15
N TRP A 115 -6.82 -1.57 1.06
CA TRP A 115 -7.22 -0.18 1.04
C TRP A 115 -8.58 0.00 0.38
N TRP A 116 -9.24 1.07 0.74
CA TRP A 116 -10.40 1.57 0.03
C TRP A 116 -10.33 3.09 -0.06
N ASP A 117 -10.81 3.64 -1.14
CA ASP A 117 -10.92 5.07 -1.37
C ASP A 117 -12.38 5.47 -1.43
N GLY A 118 -12.67 6.66 -0.94
CA GLY A 118 -14.01 7.21 -0.92
C GLY A 118 -14.01 8.69 -1.23
N VAL A 119 -15.12 9.20 -1.67
CA VAL A 119 -15.32 10.62 -1.92
C VAL A 119 -15.97 11.27 -0.70
N THR A 120 -15.43 12.41 -0.27
CA THR A 120 -15.98 13.19 0.84
C THR A 120 -16.34 14.60 0.37
N ILE A 121 -17.36 15.18 0.98
CA ILE A 121 -17.74 16.59 0.80
C ILE A 121 -17.37 17.32 2.09
N ALA A 122 -16.57 18.38 1.97
CA ALA A 122 -16.11 19.13 3.14
C ALA A 122 -17.30 19.82 3.86
N LYS A 123 -17.31 19.74 5.19
CA LYS A 123 -18.42 20.25 6.02
C LYS A 123 -18.68 21.75 5.87
N ASN A 124 -17.68 22.53 5.43
CA ASN A 124 -17.78 23.97 5.24
C ASN A 124 -18.26 24.38 3.84
N VAL A 125 -18.63 23.43 2.98
CA VAL A 125 -19.27 23.72 1.69
C VAL A 125 -20.72 24.15 1.95
N PRO A 126 -21.26 25.19 1.27
CA PRO A 126 -22.67 25.55 1.36
C PRO A 126 -23.61 24.38 1.03
N ASP A 127 -24.74 24.28 1.73
CA ASP A 127 -25.65 23.13 1.59
C ASP A 127 -26.08 22.88 0.13
N ALA A 128 -26.40 23.94 -0.63
CA ALA A 128 -26.79 23.80 -2.04
C ALA A 128 -25.67 23.23 -2.92
N ASP A 129 -24.41 23.62 -2.66
CA ASP A 129 -23.26 23.09 -3.38
C ASP A 129 -22.94 21.66 -2.94
N ALA A 130 -23.14 21.34 -1.66
CA ALA A 130 -22.98 19.99 -1.13
C ALA A 130 -24.02 19.02 -1.74
N GLU A 131 -25.29 19.42 -1.84
CA GLU A 131 -26.36 18.66 -2.48
C GLU A 131 -26.05 18.43 -3.98
N ALA A 132 -25.64 19.48 -4.69
CA ALA A 132 -25.28 19.39 -6.11
C ALA A 132 -24.07 18.44 -6.32
N SER A 133 -23.04 18.56 -5.45
CA SER A 133 -21.87 17.69 -5.48
C SER A 133 -22.25 16.23 -5.22
N PHE A 134 -23.08 15.98 -4.22
CA PHE A 134 -23.56 14.63 -3.92
C PHE A 134 -24.38 14.03 -5.07
N ALA A 135 -25.27 14.82 -5.65
CA ALA A 135 -26.08 14.38 -6.80
C ALA A 135 -25.18 14.03 -8.02
N ALA A 136 -24.15 14.83 -8.28
CA ALA A 136 -23.17 14.56 -9.35
C ALA A 136 -22.39 13.27 -9.09
N LEU A 137 -21.91 13.06 -7.86
CA LEU A 137 -21.19 11.83 -7.46
C LEU A 137 -22.09 10.59 -7.62
N VAL A 138 -23.32 10.62 -7.11
CA VAL A 138 -24.24 9.49 -7.20
C VAL A 138 -24.60 9.19 -8.66
N SER A 139 -24.77 10.21 -9.50
CA SER A 139 -25.04 10.01 -10.93
C SER A 139 -23.86 9.39 -11.70
N GLY A 140 -22.63 9.59 -11.21
CA GLY A 140 -21.41 8.99 -11.75
C GLY A 140 -21.09 7.59 -11.22
N LEU A 141 -21.81 7.11 -10.20
CA LEU A 141 -21.56 5.82 -9.55
C LEU A 141 -22.75 4.87 -9.72
N THR A 142 -23.29 4.80 -10.92
CA THR A 142 -24.41 3.91 -11.25
C THR A 142 -23.91 2.53 -11.68
N SER A 143 -24.75 1.51 -11.50
CA SER A 143 -24.45 0.14 -11.95
C SER A 143 -24.20 0.06 -13.45
N ASP A 144 -24.88 0.88 -14.25
CA ASP A 144 -24.70 0.90 -15.72
C ASP A 144 -23.32 1.47 -16.08
N LEU A 145 -22.93 2.59 -15.46
CA LEU A 145 -21.62 3.20 -15.70
C LEU A 145 -20.49 2.28 -15.21
N MET A 146 -20.67 1.63 -14.05
CA MET A 146 -19.72 0.64 -13.55
C MET A 146 -19.56 -0.52 -14.52
N ALA A 147 -20.65 -1.06 -15.08
CA ALA A 147 -20.59 -2.16 -16.04
C ALA A 147 -19.83 -1.75 -17.34
N GLU A 148 -20.02 -0.51 -17.79
CA GLU A 148 -19.29 0.05 -18.95
C GLU A 148 -17.78 0.22 -18.68
N HIS A 149 -17.42 0.54 -17.44
CA HIS A 149 -16.04 0.84 -17.03
C HIS A 149 -15.49 -0.13 -15.98
N ASN A 150 -15.98 -1.39 -16.00
CA ASN A 150 -15.63 -2.41 -15.00
C ASN A 150 -14.12 -2.69 -14.90
N ASP A 151 -13.40 -2.53 -16.00
CA ASP A 151 -11.94 -2.76 -16.10
C ASP A 151 -11.09 -1.56 -15.65
N LYS A 152 -11.69 -0.38 -15.44
CA LYS A 152 -10.95 0.86 -15.14
C LYS A 152 -10.61 1.04 -13.67
N ALA A 153 -11.28 0.33 -12.77
CA ALA A 153 -11.03 0.42 -11.32
C ALA A 153 -11.47 -0.86 -10.60
N ILE A 154 -11.03 -0.98 -9.34
CA ILE A 154 -11.56 -1.97 -8.39
C ILE A 154 -12.72 -1.29 -7.67
N TRP A 155 -13.93 -1.58 -8.07
CA TRP A 155 -15.12 -0.94 -7.55
C TRP A 155 -15.59 -1.58 -6.25
N LEU A 156 -16.01 -0.77 -5.28
CA LEU A 156 -16.68 -1.23 -4.05
C LEU A 156 -18.17 -0.93 -4.12
N ILE A 157 -18.80 -1.31 -5.21
CA ILE A 157 -20.20 -1.11 -5.52
C ILE A 157 -20.86 -2.47 -5.77
N ASP A 158 -22.11 -2.63 -5.33
CA ASP A 158 -22.89 -3.83 -5.60
C ASP A 158 -22.94 -4.15 -7.11
N GLY A 159 -22.70 -5.40 -7.45
CA GLY A 159 -22.67 -5.87 -8.84
C GLY A 159 -21.31 -5.76 -9.53
N PHE A 160 -20.26 -5.28 -8.85
CA PHE A 160 -18.91 -5.36 -9.41
C PHE A 160 -18.48 -6.82 -9.59
N GLU A 161 -18.06 -7.17 -10.79
CA GLU A 161 -17.51 -8.48 -11.13
C GLU A 161 -16.01 -8.34 -11.43
N PRO A 162 -15.12 -8.87 -10.58
CA PRO A 162 -13.68 -8.75 -10.78
C PRO A 162 -13.23 -9.37 -12.10
N GLY A 163 -12.72 -8.54 -12.99
CA GLY A 163 -12.04 -8.97 -14.23
C GLY A 163 -10.56 -9.30 -13.99
N PRO A 164 -9.79 -9.58 -15.06
CA PRO A 164 -8.35 -9.89 -14.97
C PRO A 164 -7.52 -8.83 -14.25
N ALA A 165 -7.85 -7.55 -14.40
CA ALA A 165 -7.20 -6.43 -13.72
C ALA A 165 -7.36 -6.47 -12.19
N ALA A 166 -8.43 -7.07 -11.68
CA ALA A 166 -8.72 -7.19 -10.25
C ALA A 166 -8.29 -8.55 -9.67
N ALA A 167 -7.82 -9.50 -10.48
CA ALA A 167 -7.55 -10.87 -10.05
C ALA A 167 -6.55 -10.95 -8.89
N GLY A 168 -5.47 -10.18 -8.95
CA GLY A 168 -4.46 -10.14 -7.89
C GLY A 168 -5.01 -9.60 -6.56
N VAL A 169 -5.78 -8.52 -6.60
CA VAL A 169 -6.42 -7.92 -5.41
C VAL A 169 -7.44 -8.86 -4.81
N ALA A 170 -8.31 -9.46 -5.62
CA ALA A 170 -9.31 -10.41 -5.16
C ALA A 170 -8.68 -11.63 -4.48
N ALA A 171 -7.62 -12.19 -5.10
CA ALA A 171 -6.89 -13.31 -4.52
C ALA A 171 -6.14 -12.94 -3.24
N THR A 172 -5.56 -11.74 -3.18
CA THR A 172 -4.88 -11.20 -1.99
C THR A 172 -5.86 -11.02 -0.83
N ALA A 173 -7.03 -10.45 -1.09
CA ALA A 173 -8.09 -10.27 -0.09
C ALA A 173 -8.61 -11.62 0.41
N ALA A 174 -8.88 -12.58 -0.51
CA ALA A 174 -9.29 -13.93 -0.16
C ALA A 174 -8.22 -14.69 0.64
N GLY A 175 -6.93 -14.39 0.43
CA GLY A 175 -5.81 -14.90 1.20
C GLY A 175 -5.69 -14.35 2.61
N GLY A 176 -6.54 -13.40 3.01
CA GLY A 176 -6.56 -12.85 4.36
C GLY A 176 -5.55 -11.72 4.60
N ALA A 177 -5.21 -10.96 3.57
CA ALA A 177 -4.44 -9.73 3.73
C ALA A 177 -5.14 -8.78 4.73
N LYS A 178 -4.34 -8.11 5.57
CA LYS A 178 -4.88 -7.21 6.60
C LYS A 178 -5.28 -5.85 6.01
N PRO A 179 -6.34 -5.23 6.50
CA PRO A 179 -6.62 -3.85 6.14
C PRO A 179 -5.52 -2.92 6.68
N TYR A 180 -5.22 -1.86 5.93
CA TYR A 180 -4.41 -0.77 6.47
C TYR A 180 -5.12 -0.16 7.68
N PRO A 181 -4.43 0.08 8.80
CA PRO A 181 -5.07 0.57 10.01
C PRO A 181 -5.70 1.96 9.82
N MET A 182 -7.03 2.08 10.01
CA MET A 182 -7.76 3.35 9.89
C MET A 182 -7.95 3.99 11.27
N ILE A 183 -6.84 4.37 11.91
CA ILE A 183 -6.80 4.98 13.24
C ILE A 183 -6.16 6.36 13.18
N PRO A 184 -6.52 7.31 14.08
CA PRO A 184 -6.13 8.71 13.95
C PRO A 184 -4.62 8.99 13.93
N TYR A 185 -3.81 8.13 14.51
CA TYR A 185 -2.36 8.30 14.63
C TYR A 185 -1.54 7.46 13.64
N ILE A 186 -2.18 6.72 12.72
CA ILE A 186 -1.46 5.88 11.76
C ILE A 186 -0.52 6.68 10.85
N ASN A 187 -0.96 7.86 10.40
CA ASN A 187 -0.12 8.69 9.53
C ASN A 187 1.17 9.15 10.20
N LEU A 188 1.18 9.32 11.53
CA LEU A 188 2.39 9.66 12.27
C LEU A 188 3.39 8.50 12.23
N MET A 189 2.92 7.27 12.41
CA MET A 189 3.74 6.07 12.30
C MET A 189 4.24 5.86 10.87
N HIS A 190 3.36 5.99 9.88
CA HIS A 190 3.73 5.84 8.48
C HIS A 190 4.79 6.85 8.04
N ASN A 191 4.66 8.11 8.49
CA ASN A 191 5.66 9.14 8.21
C ASN A 191 7.00 8.84 8.89
N ALA A 192 7.00 8.36 10.14
CA ALA A 192 8.21 7.95 10.84
C ALA A 192 8.91 6.79 10.12
N LEU A 193 8.17 5.73 9.75
CA LEU A 193 8.70 4.63 8.94
C LEU A 193 9.30 5.14 7.62
N GLY A 194 8.58 6.02 6.92
CA GLY A 194 9.01 6.56 5.63
C GLY A 194 10.23 7.48 5.71
N ALA A 195 10.50 8.07 6.85
CA ALA A 195 11.65 8.94 7.09
C ALA A 195 12.87 8.14 7.57
N GLU A 196 12.71 7.38 8.64
CA GLU A 196 13.82 6.80 9.38
C GLU A 196 14.37 5.50 8.76
N LEU A 197 13.57 4.72 8.01
CA LEU A 197 14.04 3.48 7.38
C LEU A 197 14.94 3.71 6.14
N VAL A 198 15.08 4.95 5.67
CA VAL A 198 15.85 5.24 4.44
C VAL A 198 17.31 4.88 4.58
N ASP A 199 17.93 5.15 5.73
CA ASP A 199 19.36 4.90 5.95
C ASP A 199 19.65 3.40 6.14
N PHE A 200 18.72 2.65 6.71
CA PHE A 200 18.77 1.19 6.68
C PHE A 200 18.74 0.65 5.24
N TYR A 201 17.84 1.13 4.39
CA TYR A 201 17.78 0.69 2.99
C TYR A 201 18.98 1.10 2.14
N LYS A 202 19.73 2.11 2.56
CA LYS A 202 21.05 2.45 1.99
C LYS A 202 22.19 1.58 2.53
N GLY A 203 21.92 0.76 3.54
CA GLY A 203 22.95 -0.07 4.21
C GLY A 203 23.85 0.70 5.15
N SER A 204 23.45 1.88 5.62
CA SER A 204 24.26 2.74 6.51
C SER A 204 23.86 2.62 8.00
N GLU A 205 22.82 1.83 8.30
CA GLU A 205 22.27 1.67 9.65
C GLU A 205 21.85 0.22 9.92
N SER A 206 21.82 -0.19 11.19
CA SER A 206 21.29 -1.50 11.59
C SER A 206 19.76 -1.51 11.62
N ALA A 207 19.15 -2.68 11.53
CA ALA A 207 17.70 -2.81 11.64
C ALA A 207 17.18 -2.38 13.02
N GLU A 208 17.92 -2.69 14.07
CA GLU A 208 17.60 -2.34 15.45
C GLU A 208 17.64 -0.82 15.68
N ASP A 209 18.67 -0.15 15.17
CA ASP A 209 18.81 1.31 15.31
C ASP A 209 17.73 2.03 14.51
N ALA A 210 17.50 1.65 13.25
CA ALA A 210 16.45 2.21 12.41
C ALA A 210 15.04 2.10 13.04
N LEU A 211 14.72 0.94 13.63
CA LEU A 211 13.45 0.76 14.32
C LEU A 211 13.36 1.56 15.62
N ALA A 212 14.47 1.76 16.32
CA ALA A 212 14.51 2.62 17.50
C ALA A 212 14.26 4.09 17.11
N ASP A 213 14.84 4.55 16.00
CA ASP A 213 14.64 5.91 15.48
C ASP A 213 13.20 6.11 14.97
N VAL A 214 12.61 5.12 14.31
CA VAL A 214 11.16 5.13 13.95
C VAL A 214 10.30 5.32 15.19
N GLU A 215 10.50 4.55 16.24
CA GLU A 215 9.70 4.69 17.46
C GLU A 215 9.93 6.04 18.16
N ALA A 216 11.16 6.54 18.18
CA ALA A 216 11.47 7.85 18.76
C ALA A 216 10.79 9.00 18.00
N ALA A 217 10.88 8.99 16.66
CA ALA A 217 10.23 9.98 15.80
C ALA A 217 8.71 9.92 15.94
N TYR A 218 8.12 8.72 15.91
CA TYR A 218 6.70 8.52 16.11
C TYR A 218 6.23 9.03 17.49
N ARG A 219 6.92 8.64 18.58
CA ARG A 219 6.56 9.07 19.95
C ARG A 219 6.58 10.59 20.09
N THR A 220 7.55 11.25 19.48
CA THR A 220 7.62 12.72 19.46
C THR A 220 6.38 13.31 18.80
N ALA A 221 6.07 12.89 17.59
CA ALA A 221 4.90 13.37 16.84
C ALA A 221 3.57 13.03 17.54
N ALA A 222 3.46 11.84 18.12
CA ALA A 222 2.25 11.39 18.81
C ALA A 222 2.01 12.15 20.13
N LYS A 223 3.06 12.53 20.84
CA LYS A 223 2.97 13.42 22.02
C LYS A 223 2.52 14.83 21.64
N GLU A 224 3.12 15.41 20.60
CA GLU A 224 2.72 16.71 20.08
C GLU A 224 1.26 16.75 19.62
N ALA A 225 0.78 15.65 19.03
CA ALA A 225 -0.61 15.48 18.61
C ALA A 225 -1.57 15.06 19.75
N GLY A 226 -1.07 14.79 20.97
CA GLY A 226 -1.88 14.43 22.13
C GLY A 226 -2.35 12.98 22.18
N PHE A 227 -1.76 12.07 21.40
CA PHE A 227 -2.08 10.63 21.42
C PHE A 227 -1.24 9.87 22.46
N LEU A 228 -0.10 10.39 22.85
CA LEU A 228 0.76 9.87 23.94
C LEU A 228 1.00 10.95 25.00
N GLN A 229 1.36 10.51 26.22
CA GLN A 229 1.70 11.39 27.36
C GLN A 229 3.22 11.62 27.48
#